data_124ba0a93bd94165ffd68cdaf5de00c6
#
_entry.id   124ba0a93bd94165ffd68cdaf5de00c6
#
_cell.length_a   1.000
_cell.length_b   1.000
_cell.length_c   1.000
_cell.angle_alpha   90.00
_cell.angle_beta   90.00
_cell.angle_gamma   90.00
#
_symmetry.space_group_name_H-M   'P 1'
#
loop_
_entity.id
_entity.type
_entity.pdbx_description
1 polymer ?
#
loop_
_entity_poly.entity_id
_entity_poly.type
_entity_poly.pdbx_seq_one_letter_code
_entity_poly.pdbx_strand_id
1 'polypeptide(L)'
;MARILQIEDNEDIQNILFNLFSEEHDIIQAYSGTEGELLFQSKEIDLVLLDIMLPGKGGKEVLKFIRQRSAVPVIMLTALGDKHLISQYLLDGANDYIVKPFDLEEVYARVSVQLREHNHGSSVTENIYQVKNITINPDSFEVSYQEKVIRLGKKEFQIFHTLLQNPKKIFTKEDLYETVWEAPYLSGDNTLNAQLSNLRKKLAQVDASTEYIETIWGLGVRLKGDD
;
A
#
# COMPACT_ATOMS: atom_id res chain seq x y z
N MET A 1 -14.96 -3.45 -9.43
CA MET A 1 -15.78 -2.30 -9.09
C MET A 1 -15.84 -2.25 -7.57
N ALA A 2 -15.27 -1.22 -6.96
CA ALA A 2 -15.22 -1.07 -5.50
C ALA A 2 -16.43 -0.26 -5.01
N ARG A 3 -16.76 -0.39 -3.73
CA ARG A 3 -17.82 0.36 -3.08
C ARG A 3 -17.22 1.41 -2.15
N ILE A 4 -17.40 2.69 -2.50
CA ILE A 4 -16.83 3.84 -1.78
C ILE A 4 -17.94 4.53 -0.99
N LEU A 5 -17.75 4.65 0.34
CA LEU A 5 -18.65 5.42 1.20
C LEU A 5 -18.09 6.85 1.35
N GLN A 6 -18.86 7.84 0.91
CA GLN A 6 -18.56 9.26 1.10
C GLN A 6 -19.38 9.78 2.28
N ILE A 7 -18.72 10.36 3.28
CA ILE A 7 -19.36 10.95 4.45
C ILE A 7 -18.96 12.43 4.51
N GLU A 8 -19.83 13.28 4.00
CA GLU A 8 -19.59 14.72 3.77
C GLU A 8 -20.93 15.44 3.84
N ASP A 9 -21.04 16.54 4.57
CA ASP A 9 -22.30 17.30 4.71
C ASP A 9 -22.52 18.33 3.60
N ASN A 10 -21.48 18.71 2.88
CA ASN A 10 -21.57 19.66 1.77
C ASN A 10 -21.98 18.96 0.46
N GLU A 11 -23.16 19.32 -0.06
CA GLU A 11 -23.73 18.74 -1.29
C GLU A 11 -22.85 18.97 -2.54
N ASP A 12 -22.18 20.12 -2.64
CA ASP A 12 -21.32 20.42 -3.81
C ASP A 12 -20.10 19.48 -3.81
N ILE A 13 -19.48 19.27 -2.65
CA ILE A 13 -18.35 18.35 -2.51
C ILE A 13 -18.80 16.92 -2.77
N GLN A 14 -19.95 16.51 -2.23
CA GLN A 14 -20.55 15.20 -2.49
C GLN A 14 -20.73 14.94 -3.99
N ASN A 15 -21.30 15.92 -4.70
CA ASN A 15 -21.54 15.81 -6.14
C ASN A 15 -20.24 15.75 -6.95
N ILE A 16 -19.25 16.57 -6.59
CA ILE A 16 -17.92 16.56 -7.23
C ILE A 16 -17.26 15.18 -7.09
N LEU A 17 -17.21 14.64 -5.88
CA LEU A 17 -16.61 13.34 -5.61
C LEU A 17 -17.42 12.19 -6.23
N PHE A 18 -18.74 12.27 -6.22
CA PHE A 18 -19.62 11.32 -6.90
C PHE A 18 -19.30 11.25 -8.41
N ASN A 19 -19.25 12.40 -9.08
CA ASN A 19 -18.95 12.46 -10.51
C ASN A 19 -17.55 11.95 -10.84
N LEU A 20 -16.58 12.14 -9.93
CA LEU A 20 -15.21 11.69 -10.13
C LEU A 20 -15.10 10.15 -10.16
N PHE A 21 -15.93 9.44 -9.38
CA PHE A 21 -15.76 8.00 -9.16
C PHE A 21 -16.89 7.12 -9.69
N SER A 22 -18.06 7.67 -9.99
CA SER A 22 -19.29 6.90 -10.32
C SER A 22 -19.21 6.09 -11.61
N GLU A 23 -18.30 6.43 -12.53
CA GLU A 23 -18.10 5.63 -13.76
C GLU A 23 -17.36 4.31 -13.48
N GLU A 24 -16.50 4.26 -12.45
CA GLU A 24 -15.64 3.11 -12.15
C GLU A 24 -16.06 2.35 -10.87
N HIS A 25 -16.79 3.00 -9.96
CA HIS A 25 -17.07 2.51 -8.62
C HIS A 25 -18.54 2.70 -8.22
N ASP A 26 -19.01 1.91 -7.23
CA ASP A 26 -20.33 2.08 -6.58
C ASP A 26 -20.18 3.09 -5.43
N ILE A 27 -20.83 4.24 -5.54
CA ILE A 27 -20.70 5.34 -4.59
C ILE A 27 -21.93 5.40 -3.67
N ILE A 28 -21.65 5.34 -2.37
CA ILE A 28 -22.65 5.47 -1.32
C ILE A 28 -22.43 6.80 -0.63
N GLN A 29 -23.45 7.65 -0.59
CA GLN A 29 -23.39 8.99 0.00
C GLN A 29 -24.05 9.01 1.37
N ALA A 30 -23.39 9.64 2.36
CA ALA A 30 -23.92 9.96 3.68
C ALA A 30 -23.65 11.43 3.97
N TYR A 31 -24.64 12.12 4.49
CA TYR A 31 -24.60 13.57 4.75
C TYR A 31 -24.35 13.90 6.23
N SER A 32 -24.12 12.89 7.05
CA SER A 32 -23.79 13.05 8.47
C SER A 32 -22.99 11.85 8.99
N GLY A 33 -22.27 12.05 10.09
CA GLY A 33 -21.53 10.96 10.72
C GLY A 33 -22.43 9.80 11.18
N THR A 34 -23.63 10.09 11.67
CA THR A 34 -24.59 9.06 12.10
C THR A 34 -25.10 8.22 10.94
N GLU A 35 -25.43 8.87 9.82
CA GLU A 35 -25.83 8.16 8.59
C GLU A 35 -24.68 7.33 8.03
N GLY A 36 -23.45 7.88 8.03
CA GLY A 36 -22.26 7.17 7.61
C GLY A 36 -22.04 5.87 8.40
N GLU A 37 -22.20 5.89 9.73
CA GLU A 37 -22.09 4.69 10.56
C GLU A 37 -23.19 3.66 10.23
N LEU A 38 -24.42 4.08 10.01
CA LEU A 38 -25.53 3.18 9.64
C LEU A 38 -25.28 2.51 8.28
N LEU A 39 -24.84 3.28 7.29
CA LEU A 39 -24.53 2.77 5.95
C LEU A 39 -23.31 1.84 5.99
N PHE A 40 -22.29 2.19 6.78
CA PHE A 40 -21.12 1.34 6.98
C PHE A 40 -21.45 -0.01 7.60
N GLN A 41 -22.43 -0.07 8.53
CA GLN A 41 -22.86 -1.34 9.12
C GLN A 41 -23.72 -2.20 8.19
N SER A 42 -24.49 -1.58 7.32
CA SER A 42 -25.49 -2.25 6.48
C SER A 42 -24.98 -2.70 5.12
N LYS A 43 -23.79 -2.24 4.72
CA LYS A 43 -23.21 -2.48 3.40
C LYS A 43 -21.75 -2.88 3.51
N GLU A 44 -21.28 -3.66 2.56
CA GLU A 44 -19.86 -3.91 2.39
C GLU A 44 -19.22 -2.66 1.77
N ILE A 45 -18.17 -2.14 2.39
CA ILE A 45 -17.47 -0.92 1.97
C ILE A 45 -16.01 -1.28 1.75
N ASP A 46 -15.45 -0.82 0.63
CA ASP A 46 -14.06 -1.03 0.25
C ASP A 46 -13.15 0.17 0.57
N LEU A 47 -13.74 1.37 0.68
CA LEU A 47 -13.02 2.61 1.06
C LEU A 47 -14.00 3.63 1.63
N VAL A 48 -13.54 4.43 2.57
CA VAL A 48 -14.30 5.55 3.15
C VAL A 48 -13.58 6.86 2.88
N LEU A 49 -14.30 7.84 2.29
CA LEU A 49 -13.93 9.25 2.28
C LEU A 49 -14.71 9.93 3.41
N LEU A 50 -14.01 10.51 4.38
CA LEU A 50 -14.61 10.99 5.62
C LEU A 50 -14.23 12.43 5.93
N ASP A 51 -15.20 13.33 5.91
CA ASP A 51 -14.96 14.70 6.40
C ASP A 51 -14.75 14.70 7.92
N ILE A 52 -13.83 15.53 8.35
CA ILE A 52 -13.56 15.78 9.77
C ILE A 52 -14.69 16.60 10.40
N MET A 53 -15.19 17.60 9.67
CA MET A 53 -16.10 18.62 10.18
C MET A 53 -17.57 18.30 9.88
N LEU A 54 -18.05 17.17 10.39
CA LEU A 54 -19.45 16.76 10.20
C LEU A 54 -20.34 17.30 11.33
N PRO A 55 -21.59 17.63 11.01
CA PRO A 55 -22.57 18.04 12.03
C PRO A 55 -22.95 16.87 12.96
N GLY A 56 -23.09 17.16 14.23
CA GLY A 56 -23.44 16.19 15.26
C GLY A 56 -22.29 15.27 15.61
N LYS A 57 -22.16 14.12 14.95
CA LYS A 57 -21.08 13.17 15.17
C LYS A 57 -19.92 13.47 14.24
N GLY A 58 -18.80 13.93 14.79
CA GLY A 58 -17.63 14.35 14.02
C GLY A 58 -16.84 13.20 13.41
N GLY A 59 -16.01 13.51 12.40
CA GLY A 59 -15.22 12.51 11.65
C GLY A 59 -14.30 11.66 12.54
N LYS A 60 -13.77 12.21 13.65
CA LYS A 60 -12.98 11.44 14.61
C LYS A 60 -13.76 10.31 15.28
N GLU A 61 -15.00 10.56 15.64
CA GLU A 61 -15.86 9.57 16.28
C GLU A 61 -16.24 8.47 15.29
N VAL A 62 -16.54 8.86 14.04
CA VAL A 62 -16.82 7.94 12.93
C VAL A 62 -15.58 7.08 12.60
N LEU A 63 -14.39 7.67 12.52
CA LEU A 63 -13.14 6.93 12.32
C LEU A 63 -12.93 5.87 13.42
N LYS A 64 -13.09 6.26 14.68
CA LYS A 64 -12.97 5.34 15.82
C LYS A 64 -14.01 4.20 15.74
N PHE A 65 -15.23 4.51 15.35
CA PHE A 65 -16.29 3.52 15.15
C PHE A 65 -15.93 2.51 14.06
N ILE A 66 -15.41 2.98 12.91
CA ILE A 66 -14.98 2.13 11.81
C ILE A 66 -13.82 1.23 12.26
N ARG A 67 -12.80 1.78 12.93
CA ARG A 67 -11.60 1.03 13.35
C ARG A 67 -11.88 -0.05 14.39
N GLN A 68 -12.95 0.08 15.17
CA GLN A 68 -13.38 -0.99 16.08
C GLN A 68 -13.96 -2.20 15.34
N ARG A 69 -14.28 -2.09 14.05
CA ARG A 69 -15.04 -3.09 13.27
C ARG A 69 -14.33 -3.55 12.01
N SER A 70 -13.46 -2.71 11.44
CA SER A 70 -12.85 -2.98 10.14
C SER A 70 -11.51 -2.27 9.96
N ALA A 71 -10.65 -2.89 9.15
CA ALA A 71 -9.42 -2.30 8.64
C ALA A 71 -9.59 -1.61 7.26
N VAL A 72 -10.84 -1.40 6.80
CA VAL A 72 -11.12 -0.72 5.55
C VAL A 72 -10.38 0.62 5.45
N PRO A 73 -9.78 0.98 4.31
CA PRO A 73 -9.09 2.25 4.19
C PRO A 73 -10.02 3.43 4.39
N VAL A 74 -9.57 4.38 5.21
CA VAL A 74 -10.25 5.65 5.48
C VAL A 74 -9.32 6.78 5.11
N ILE A 75 -9.76 7.63 4.17
CA ILE A 75 -9.10 8.87 3.79
C ILE A 75 -9.87 10.03 4.43
N MET A 76 -9.18 10.82 5.24
CA MET A 76 -9.80 11.98 5.90
C MET A 76 -9.81 13.18 4.96
N LEU A 77 -10.95 13.86 4.84
CA LEU A 77 -11.05 15.15 4.17
C LEU A 77 -10.96 16.25 5.23
N THR A 78 -10.01 17.18 5.08
CA THR A 78 -9.71 18.17 6.13
C THR A 78 -9.60 19.57 5.56
N ALA A 79 -10.09 20.59 6.31
CA ALA A 79 -9.77 21.96 5.99
C ALA A 79 -8.32 22.30 6.38
N LEU A 80 -7.70 23.20 5.63
CA LEU A 80 -6.31 23.63 5.81
C LEU A 80 -6.07 24.20 7.21
N GLY A 81 -5.05 23.73 7.93
CA GLY A 81 -4.52 24.53 9.03
C GLY A 81 -3.90 23.79 10.21
N ASP A 82 -4.22 22.55 10.50
CA ASP A 82 -3.70 21.93 11.73
C ASP A 82 -2.91 20.64 11.48
N LYS A 83 -1.59 20.79 11.30
CA LYS A 83 -0.65 19.67 11.15
C LYS A 83 -0.68 18.69 12.34
N HIS A 84 -1.03 19.17 13.53
CA HIS A 84 -1.17 18.32 14.71
C HIS A 84 -2.39 17.42 14.64
N LEU A 85 -3.51 17.93 14.13
CA LEU A 85 -4.72 17.12 13.91
C LEU A 85 -4.50 16.04 12.85
N ILE A 86 -3.83 16.36 11.76
CA ILE A 86 -3.48 15.39 10.71
C ILE A 86 -2.67 14.21 11.28
N SER A 87 -1.60 14.53 12.03
CA SER A 87 -0.77 13.49 12.66
C SER A 87 -1.59 12.63 13.62
N GLN A 88 -2.52 13.24 14.36
CA GLN A 88 -3.38 12.51 15.29
C GLN A 88 -4.36 11.57 14.58
N TYR A 89 -4.98 12.00 13.45
CA TYR A 89 -5.88 11.13 12.69
C TYR A 89 -5.15 9.93 12.08
N LEU A 90 -3.93 10.12 11.59
CA LEU A 90 -3.10 9.01 11.10
C LEU A 90 -2.75 8.03 12.24
N LEU A 91 -2.43 8.54 13.45
CA LEU A 91 -2.20 7.70 14.63
C LEU A 91 -3.48 7.02 15.12
N ASP A 92 -4.64 7.66 14.97
CA ASP A 92 -5.95 7.10 15.31
C ASP A 92 -6.42 6.07 14.26
N GLY A 93 -5.62 5.85 13.20
CA GLY A 93 -5.81 4.76 12.23
C GLY A 93 -6.37 5.18 10.86
N ALA A 94 -6.41 6.47 10.51
CA ALA A 94 -6.66 6.89 9.14
C ALA A 94 -5.50 6.43 8.24
N ASN A 95 -5.80 6.04 7.00
CA ASN A 95 -4.81 5.57 6.04
C ASN A 95 -4.13 6.72 5.30
N ASP A 96 -4.89 7.80 5.03
CA ASP A 96 -4.40 9.00 4.35
C ASP A 96 -5.29 10.19 4.69
N TYR A 97 -4.91 11.37 4.19
CA TYR A 97 -5.71 12.59 4.30
C TYR A 97 -5.60 13.43 3.02
N ILE A 98 -6.63 14.22 2.76
CA ILE A 98 -6.71 15.18 1.64
C ILE A 98 -7.15 16.52 2.21
N VAL A 99 -6.42 17.58 1.84
CA VAL A 99 -6.68 18.94 2.34
C VAL A 99 -7.64 19.65 1.38
N LYS A 100 -8.71 20.26 1.93
CA LYS A 100 -9.63 21.13 1.18
C LYS A 100 -9.08 22.56 1.10
N PRO A 101 -9.16 23.26 -0.07
CA PRO A 101 -9.67 22.76 -1.35
C PRO A 101 -8.69 21.80 -2.01
N PHE A 102 -9.18 20.75 -2.63
CA PHE A 102 -8.36 19.68 -3.20
C PHE A 102 -8.38 19.70 -4.73
N ASP A 103 -7.33 19.19 -5.30
CA ASP A 103 -7.25 18.85 -6.73
C ASP A 103 -7.87 17.47 -6.97
N LEU A 104 -8.68 17.35 -8.04
CA LEU A 104 -9.38 16.10 -8.35
C LEU A 104 -8.44 14.99 -8.79
N GLU A 105 -7.34 15.32 -9.46
CA GLU A 105 -6.32 14.34 -9.85
C GLU A 105 -5.61 13.79 -8.60
N GLU A 106 -5.35 14.63 -7.58
CA GLU A 106 -4.81 14.19 -6.29
C GLU A 106 -5.78 13.24 -5.58
N VAL A 107 -7.07 13.60 -5.50
CA VAL A 107 -8.09 12.75 -4.89
C VAL A 107 -8.17 11.40 -5.58
N TYR A 108 -8.25 11.40 -6.92
CA TYR A 108 -8.29 10.17 -7.71
C TYR A 108 -7.07 9.28 -7.48
N ALA A 109 -5.87 9.87 -7.50
CA ALA A 109 -4.62 9.13 -7.29
C ALA A 109 -4.58 8.48 -5.89
N ARG A 110 -4.93 9.22 -4.82
CA ARG A 110 -4.92 8.71 -3.43
C ARG A 110 -5.95 7.60 -3.24
N VAL A 111 -7.17 7.78 -3.72
CA VAL A 111 -8.23 6.76 -3.66
C VAL A 111 -7.80 5.49 -4.41
N SER A 112 -7.25 5.64 -5.62
CA SER A 112 -6.77 4.50 -6.42
C SER A 112 -5.65 3.71 -5.73
N VAL A 113 -4.72 4.41 -5.05
CA VAL A 113 -3.66 3.76 -4.24
C VAL A 113 -4.28 2.98 -3.10
N GLN A 114 -5.17 3.58 -2.31
CA GLN A 114 -5.76 2.92 -1.15
C GLN A 114 -6.67 1.75 -1.55
N LEU A 115 -7.43 1.86 -2.63
CA LEU A 115 -8.23 0.75 -3.16
C LEU A 115 -7.36 -0.40 -3.66
N ARG A 116 -6.24 -0.10 -4.32
CA ARG A 116 -5.29 -1.11 -4.77
C ARG A 116 -4.67 -1.83 -3.57
N GLU A 117 -4.21 -1.12 -2.56
CA GLU A 117 -3.65 -1.69 -1.33
C GLU A 117 -4.69 -2.51 -0.56
N HIS A 118 -5.93 -2.03 -0.49
CA HIS A 118 -7.01 -2.73 0.18
C HIS A 118 -7.47 -3.98 -0.59
N ASN A 119 -7.64 -3.90 -1.90
CA ASN A 119 -7.98 -5.04 -2.75
C ASN A 119 -6.87 -6.10 -2.74
N HIS A 120 -5.62 -5.68 -2.54
CA HIS A 120 -4.51 -6.59 -2.24
C HIS A 120 -4.58 -7.14 -0.81
N GLY A 121 -5.25 -6.48 0.13
CA GLY A 121 -5.44 -6.93 1.52
C GLY A 121 -6.77 -7.65 1.80
N SER A 122 -7.80 -7.48 0.96
CA SER A 122 -9.14 -8.08 1.18
C SER A 122 -9.38 -9.39 0.45
N SER A 123 -8.56 -9.75 -0.51
CA SER A 123 -8.46 -11.14 -0.88
C SER A 123 -7.51 -11.79 0.14
N VAL A 124 -8.03 -12.64 0.99
CA VAL A 124 -7.31 -13.80 1.54
C VAL A 124 -7.12 -14.83 0.39
N THR A 125 -6.64 -14.37 -0.74
CA THR A 125 -5.60 -14.97 -1.51
C THR A 125 -4.38 -14.19 -1.06
N GLU A 126 -3.63 -14.77 -0.12
CA GLU A 126 -2.24 -14.42 0.14
C GLU A 126 -1.68 -13.85 -1.15
N ASN A 127 -1.11 -12.63 -1.13
CA ASN A 127 -0.24 -12.15 -2.20
C ASN A 127 1.00 -13.04 -2.23
N ILE A 128 0.75 -14.33 -2.39
CA ILE A 128 1.74 -15.38 -2.45
C ILE A 128 2.19 -15.41 -3.90
N TYR A 129 3.33 -14.80 -4.16
CA TYR A 129 4.00 -14.95 -5.44
C TYR A 129 4.76 -16.27 -5.41
N GLN A 130 4.48 -17.15 -6.33
CA GLN A 130 5.32 -18.29 -6.56
C GLN A 130 6.38 -17.93 -7.59
N VAL A 131 7.64 -18.05 -7.20
CA VAL A 131 8.79 -17.82 -8.06
C VAL A 131 9.68 -19.04 -7.99
N LYS A 132 9.73 -19.80 -9.09
CA LYS A 132 10.37 -21.12 -9.11
C LYS A 132 9.80 -21.99 -7.98
N ASN A 133 10.62 -22.36 -7.03
CA ASN A 133 10.24 -23.23 -5.91
C ASN A 133 9.69 -22.48 -4.69
N ILE A 134 9.99 -21.19 -4.57
CA ILE A 134 9.63 -20.44 -3.36
C ILE A 134 8.31 -19.71 -3.50
N THR A 135 7.68 -19.57 -2.38
CA THR A 135 6.47 -18.78 -2.15
C THR A 135 6.84 -17.54 -1.34
N ILE A 136 6.37 -16.37 -1.75
CA ILE A 136 6.71 -15.08 -1.14
C ILE A 136 5.43 -14.41 -0.66
N ASN A 137 5.41 -14.04 0.61
CA ASN A 137 4.35 -13.24 1.21
C ASN A 137 4.85 -11.81 1.42
N PRO A 138 4.37 -10.80 0.64
CA PRO A 138 4.80 -9.41 0.75
C PRO A 138 4.39 -8.74 2.07
N ASP A 139 3.28 -9.16 2.66
CA ASP A 139 2.71 -8.51 3.84
C ASP A 139 3.53 -8.85 5.10
N SER A 140 4.00 -10.10 5.19
CA SER A 140 4.85 -10.56 6.29
C SER A 140 6.35 -10.50 5.98
N PHE A 141 6.74 -10.20 4.72
CA PHE A 141 8.11 -10.30 4.19
C PHE A 141 8.68 -11.72 4.32
N GLU A 142 7.83 -12.72 4.28
CA GLU A 142 8.22 -14.11 4.41
C GLU A 142 8.44 -14.77 3.05
N VAL A 143 9.44 -15.64 3.03
CA VAL A 143 9.74 -16.51 1.90
C VAL A 143 9.72 -17.94 2.41
N SER A 144 8.98 -18.81 1.74
CA SER A 144 8.81 -20.21 2.12
C SER A 144 9.05 -21.17 0.97
N TYR A 145 9.54 -22.36 1.30
CA TYR A 145 9.64 -23.52 0.42
C TYR A 145 9.54 -24.80 1.25
N GLN A 146 8.60 -25.65 0.91
CA GLN A 146 8.24 -26.82 1.71
C GLN A 146 7.88 -26.41 3.15
N GLU A 147 8.55 -26.97 4.16
CA GLU A 147 8.30 -26.66 5.58
C GLU A 147 9.16 -25.51 6.13
N LYS A 148 10.05 -24.95 5.28
CA LYS A 148 10.95 -23.88 5.70
C LYS A 148 10.34 -22.52 5.41
N VAL A 149 10.35 -21.65 6.42
CA VAL A 149 9.91 -20.25 6.32
C VAL A 149 11.00 -19.35 6.88
N ILE A 150 11.35 -18.30 6.18
CA ILE A 150 12.26 -17.25 6.67
C ILE A 150 11.63 -15.88 6.45
N ARG A 151 12.03 -14.93 7.27
CA ARG A 151 11.65 -13.53 7.12
C ARG A 151 12.81 -12.70 6.56
N LEU A 152 12.53 -11.96 5.50
CA LEU A 152 13.46 -10.99 4.93
C LEU A 152 13.42 -9.68 5.73
N GLY A 153 14.54 -8.96 5.78
CA GLY A 153 14.54 -7.58 6.23
C GLY A 153 13.86 -6.68 5.20
N LYS A 154 13.37 -5.51 5.60
CA LYS A 154 12.65 -4.57 4.72
C LYS A 154 13.42 -4.27 3.42
N LYS A 155 14.71 -3.96 3.50
CA LYS A 155 15.55 -3.66 2.32
C LYS A 155 15.87 -4.90 1.49
N GLU A 156 16.09 -6.05 2.12
CA GLU A 156 16.24 -7.33 1.42
C GLU A 156 15.00 -7.66 0.60
N PHE A 157 13.81 -7.48 1.21
CA PHE A 157 12.54 -7.69 0.52
C PHE A 157 12.35 -6.70 -0.63
N GLN A 158 12.59 -5.41 -0.42
CA GLN A 158 12.47 -4.40 -1.47
C GLN A 158 13.39 -4.68 -2.67
N ILE A 159 14.65 -5.08 -2.42
CA ILE A 159 15.57 -5.52 -3.49
C ILE A 159 14.97 -6.70 -4.26
N PHE A 160 14.54 -7.74 -3.56
CA PHE A 160 14.02 -8.94 -4.19
C PHE A 160 12.75 -8.66 -4.99
N HIS A 161 11.83 -7.89 -4.43
CA HIS A 161 10.58 -7.48 -5.08
C HIS A 161 10.84 -6.64 -6.34
N THR A 162 11.79 -5.71 -6.31
CA THR A 162 12.20 -4.92 -7.50
C THR A 162 12.70 -5.81 -8.63
N LEU A 163 13.49 -6.84 -8.31
CA LEU A 163 13.98 -7.81 -9.30
C LEU A 163 12.85 -8.68 -9.86
N LEU A 164 11.90 -9.09 -8.99
CA LEU A 164 10.73 -9.88 -9.38
C LEU A 164 9.78 -9.13 -10.31
N GLN A 165 9.56 -7.86 -10.05
CA GLN A 165 8.74 -7.00 -10.94
C GLN A 165 9.39 -6.78 -12.31
N ASN A 166 10.69 -6.97 -12.42
CA ASN A 166 11.46 -6.74 -13.64
C ASN A 166 12.37 -7.94 -13.99
N PRO A 167 11.82 -9.13 -14.26
CA PRO A 167 12.58 -10.38 -14.29
C PRO A 167 13.64 -10.44 -15.38
N LYS A 168 13.48 -9.67 -16.46
CA LYS A 168 14.43 -9.63 -17.60
C LYS A 168 15.43 -8.46 -17.52
N LYS A 169 15.20 -7.50 -16.60
CA LYS A 169 16.03 -6.29 -16.50
C LYS A 169 17.29 -6.58 -15.69
N ILE A 170 18.43 -6.16 -16.23
CA ILE A 170 19.69 -6.07 -15.48
C ILE A 170 19.71 -4.69 -14.82
N PHE A 171 19.81 -4.66 -13.50
CA PHE A 171 19.97 -3.43 -12.74
C PHE A 171 21.44 -3.17 -12.47
N THR A 172 21.93 -1.98 -12.78
CA THR A 172 23.23 -1.53 -12.28
C THR A 172 23.18 -1.39 -10.75
N LYS A 173 24.31 -1.26 -10.09
CA LYS A 173 24.31 -1.02 -8.63
C LYS A 173 23.64 0.29 -8.28
N GLU A 174 23.91 1.31 -9.09
CA GLU A 174 23.34 2.63 -8.98
C GLU A 174 21.82 2.59 -9.10
N ASP A 175 21.29 2.03 -10.20
CA ASP A 175 19.85 1.94 -10.46
C ASP A 175 19.13 1.18 -9.36
N LEU A 176 19.68 0.05 -8.90
CA LEU A 176 19.04 -0.77 -7.87
C LEU A 176 19.05 -0.07 -6.50
N TYR A 177 20.16 0.60 -6.17
CA TYR A 177 20.28 1.37 -4.95
C TYR A 177 19.27 2.53 -4.95
N GLU A 178 19.26 3.36 -5.98
CA GLU A 178 18.39 4.53 -6.09
C GLU A 178 16.92 4.14 -6.07
N THR A 179 16.55 3.02 -6.73
CA THR A 179 15.18 2.50 -6.71
C THR A 179 14.76 2.05 -5.30
N VAL A 180 15.65 1.41 -4.54
CA VAL A 180 15.32 0.79 -3.25
C VAL A 180 15.47 1.76 -2.07
N TRP A 181 16.45 2.67 -2.12
CA TRP A 181 16.70 3.64 -1.04
C TRP A 181 16.05 4.99 -1.28
N GLU A 182 15.60 5.27 -2.52
CA GLU A 182 15.03 6.57 -2.93
C GLU A 182 16.01 7.72 -2.66
N ALA A 183 17.32 7.43 -2.80
CA ALA A 183 18.41 8.35 -2.53
C ALA A 183 19.56 8.13 -3.54
N PRO A 184 20.34 9.16 -3.87
CA PRO A 184 21.47 9.02 -4.79
C PRO A 184 22.50 8.01 -4.30
N TYR A 185 23.02 7.18 -5.22
CA TYR A 185 24.09 6.26 -4.91
C TYR A 185 25.42 7.00 -4.73
N LEU A 186 26.07 6.78 -3.59
CA LEU A 186 27.39 7.33 -3.32
C LEU A 186 28.48 6.29 -3.66
N SER A 187 29.44 6.70 -4.48
CA SER A 187 30.58 5.84 -4.84
C SER A 187 31.30 5.32 -3.60
N GLY A 188 31.41 3.98 -3.51
CA GLY A 188 32.01 3.31 -2.36
C GLY A 188 31.02 2.83 -1.29
N ASP A 189 29.74 3.12 -1.42
CA ASP A 189 28.71 2.55 -0.54
C ASP A 189 28.57 1.05 -0.81
N ASN A 190 28.84 0.25 0.23
CA ASN A 190 28.74 -1.21 0.19
C ASN A 190 27.40 -1.74 0.76
N THR A 191 26.48 -0.85 1.11
CA THR A 191 25.20 -1.23 1.74
C THR A 191 24.39 -2.19 0.86
N LEU A 192 24.28 -1.88 -0.44
CA LEU A 192 23.59 -2.75 -1.40
C LEU A 192 24.25 -4.14 -1.50
N ASN A 193 25.58 -4.19 -1.56
CA ASN A 193 26.31 -5.47 -1.65
C ASN A 193 26.09 -6.33 -0.39
N ALA A 194 26.08 -5.71 0.79
CA ALA A 194 25.79 -6.39 2.05
C ALA A 194 24.37 -6.94 2.08
N GLN A 195 23.37 -6.15 1.66
CA GLN A 195 21.96 -6.59 1.60
C GLN A 195 21.76 -7.71 0.56
N LEU A 196 22.35 -7.62 -0.62
CA LEU A 196 22.34 -8.69 -1.63
C LEU A 196 22.97 -10.00 -1.12
N SER A 197 24.10 -9.88 -0.41
CA SER A 197 24.77 -11.06 0.19
C SER A 197 23.86 -11.72 1.23
N ASN A 198 23.25 -10.94 2.13
CA ASN A 198 22.34 -11.45 3.14
C ASN A 198 21.08 -12.07 2.52
N LEU A 199 20.49 -11.40 1.52
CA LEU A 199 19.34 -11.90 0.79
C LEU A 199 19.63 -13.26 0.13
N ARG A 200 20.76 -13.40 -0.58
CA ARG A 200 21.18 -14.68 -1.18
C ARG A 200 21.34 -15.79 -0.14
N LYS A 201 21.98 -15.48 0.99
CA LYS A 201 22.15 -16.45 2.08
C LYS A 201 20.80 -16.92 2.64
N LYS A 202 19.86 -16.00 2.83
CA LYS A 202 18.51 -16.30 3.31
C LYS A 202 17.73 -17.15 2.30
N LEU A 203 17.74 -16.78 1.02
CA LEU A 203 17.11 -17.58 -0.03
C LEU A 203 17.70 -19.00 -0.09
N ALA A 204 19.01 -19.15 0.04
CA ALA A 204 19.67 -20.44 0.08
C ALA A 204 19.35 -21.27 1.36
N GLN A 205 18.97 -20.64 2.46
CA GLN A 205 18.48 -21.36 3.66
C GLN A 205 17.12 -22.00 3.42
N VAL A 206 16.28 -21.37 2.61
CA VAL A 206 14.95 -21.86 2.24
C VAL A 206 15.06 -22.91 1.15
N ASP A 207 15.72 -22.57 0.07
CA ASP A 207 15.95 -23.46 -1.08
C ASP A 207 17.43 -23.38 -1.53
N ALA A 208 18.21 -24.40 -1.12
CA ALA A 208 19.61 -24.50 -1.49
C ALA A 208 19.83 -25.03 -2.93
N SER A 209 18.78 -25.53 -3.57
CA SER A 209 18.87 -26.13 -4.91
C SER A 209 18.79 -25.09 -6.02
N THR A 210 18.28 -23.90 -5.74
CA THR A 210 17.97 -22.89 -6.74
C THR A 210 18.64 -21.55 -6.44
N GLU A 211 19.31 -21.02 -7.44
CA GLU A 211 19.82 -19.64 -7.37
C GLU A 211 18.75 -18.69 -7.92
N TYR A 212 18.37 -17.68 -7.14
CA TYR A 212 17.31 -16.72 -7.48
C TYR A 212 17.83 -15.40 -8.04
N ILE A 213 19.07 -15.04 -7.70
CA ILE A 213 19.66 -13.75 -8.05
C ILE A 213 21.05 -13.96 -8.63
N GLU A 214 21.24 -13.62 -9.88
CA GLU A 214 22.52 -13.71 -10.55
C GLU A 214 23.20 -12.35 -10.70
N THR A 215 24.53 -12.38 -10.70
CA THR A 215 25.37 -11.22 -11.02
C THR A 215 25.89 -11.35 -12.43
N ILE A 216 25.61 -10.35 -13.26
CA ILE A 216 26.16 -10.26 -14.61
C ILE A 216 27.42 -9.38 -14.52
N TRP A 217 28.58 -9.99 -14.68
CA TRP A 217 29.86 -9.32 -14.52
C TRP A 217 29.96 -8.07 -15.40
N GLY A 218 30.32 -6.95 -14.76
CA GLY A 218 30.46 -5.65 -15.43
C GLY A 218 29.14 -4.92 -15.75
N LEU A 219 27.97 -5.56 -15.57
CA LEU A 219 26.66 -4.98 -15.90
C LEU A 219 25.77 -4.77 -14.68
N GLY A 220 25.74 -5.73 -13.75
CA GLY A 220 24.88 -5.56 -12.58
C GLY A 220 24.24 -6.86 -12.05
N VAL A 221 23.00 -6.77 -11.59
CA VAL A 221 22.27 -7.85 -10.93
C VAL A 221 20.90 -8.00 -11.59
N ARG A 222 20.44 -9.24 -11.75
CA ARG A 222 19.07 -9.52 -12.19
C ARG A 222 18.48 -10.74 -11.45
N LEU A 223 17.18 -10.93 -11.62
CA LEU A 223 16.54 -12.20 -11.28
C LEU A 223 17.08 -13.28 -12.23
N LYS A 224 17.50 -14.44 -11.69
CA LYS A 224 17.95 -15.55 -12.52
C LYS A 224 16.77 -16.20 -13.20
N GLY A 225 16.79 -16.25 -14.54
CA GLY A 225 15.77 -16.92 -15.36
C GLY A 225 15.73 -18.42 -15.13
N ASP A 226 14.69 -19.08 -15.65
CA ASP A 226 14.66 -20.52 -15.84
C ASP A 226 15.48 -20.82 -17.10
N ASP A 227 16.60 -21.51 -16.96
CA ASP A 227 17.37 -22.07 -18.09
C ASP A 227 16.71 -23.34 -18.60
#